data_9b940c877de97c0d03c70aab7ac1972e
#
_entry.id   9b940c877de97c0d03c70aab7ac1972e
#
_cell.length_a   1.000
_cell.length_b   1.000
_cell.length_c   1.000
_cell.angle_alpha   90.00
_cell.angle_beta   90.00
_cell.angle_gamma   90.00
#
_symmetry.space_group_name_H-M   'P 1'
#
loop_
_entity.id
_entity.type
_entity.pdbx_description
1 polymer ?
#
loop_
_entity_poly.entity_id
_entity_poly.type
_entity_poly.pdbx_seq_one_letter_code
_entity_poly.pdbx_strand_id
1 'polypeptide(L)'
;MEIITIETQPTAEKNVALVNCRFGDINLMGINRGISLWAELFNANGGLFDGCYVQIDGAEWTQWPAGLTPEEDSEYVNAIILKRLGLQKRLKAPYFTSYPNSQYVVQDSNVTFSGVVNGYPKEFTYQWYKDSNIIPDATGNVYSINNVSNNNTGIYLLNVSNSQGSVSGSAFLSIIPFAAPNISVQPNNISLASGYFGQMYVVANGVPTPDYQWRKDGVNIVSGIYSSFVFNNVQPENSGIYDVVVSNKVGSVTSSGALLTVTTGSRMMD
;
A
#
# COMPACT_ATOMS: atom_id res chain seq x y z
N MET A 1 -3.46 22.77 6.46
CA MET A 1 -4.51 23.80 6.71
C MET A 1 -5.80 23.04 6.90
N GLU A 2 -6.30 22.99 8.14
CA GLU A 2 -7.52 22.23 8.47
C GLU A 2 -8.74 23.15 8.29
N ILE A 3 -9.72 22.70 7.51
CA ILE A 3 -10.99 23.42 7.33
C ILE A 3 -11.93 22.96 8.43
N ILE A 4 -12.29 23.87 9.34
CA ILE A 4 -13.24 23.60 10.42
C ILE A 4 -14.63 23.98 9.96
N THR A 5 -15.54 23.02 9.88
CA THR A 5 -16.95 23.28 9.61
C THR A 5 -17.68 23.60 10.90
N ILE A 6 -18.40 24.71 10.94
CA ILE A 6 -19.07 25.22 12.14
C ILE A 6 -20.57 25.25 11.90
N GLU A 7 -21.36 24.79 12.88
CA GLU A 7 -22.80 25.03 12.96
C GLU A 7 -23.07 26.23 13.89
N THR A 8 -23.78 27.21 13.37
CA THR A 8 -24.31 28.29 14.23
C THR A 8 -25.60 27.84 14.87
N GLN A 9 -25.75 28.05 16.17
CA GLN A 9 -27.11 28.06 16.78
C GLN A 9 -27.93 29.14 16.10
N PRO A 10 -29.23 28.92 15.80
CA PRO A 10 -30.05 29.86 15.04
C PRO A 10 -30.42 31.08 15.91
N THR A 11 -29.55 32.04 16.00
CA THR A 11 -29.96 33.44 16.16
C THR A 11 -30.11 33.95 14.72
N ALA A 12 -31.35 34.23 14.35
CA ALA A 12 -31.73 34.65 13.01
C ALA A 12 -30.68 35.55 12.37
N GLU A 13 -30.10 35.11 11.22
CA GLU A 13 -29.42 35.87 10.16
C GLU A 13 -28.03 35.48 9.74
N LYS A 14 -27.30 34.54 10.34
CA LYS A 14 -25.94 34.18 9.86
C LYS A 14 -25.71 32.68 9.83
N ASN A 15 -25.94 32.03 8.68
CA ASN A 15 -25.51 30.66 8.42
C ASN A 15 -24.00 30.65 8.03
N VAL A 16 -23.12 30.56 9.03
CA VAL A 16 -21.69 30.37 8.80
C VAL A 16 -21.41 28.89 8.74
N ALA A 17 -20.97 28.40 7.59
CA ALA A 17 -20.73 26.97 7.38
C ALA A 17 -19.27 26.56 7.55
N LEU A 18 -18.32 27.48 7.42
CA LEU A 18 -16.89 27.19 7.51
C LEU A 18 -16.12 28.35 8.16
N VAL A 19 -15.19 28.02 9.07
CA VAL A 19 -14.15 28.96 9.53
C VAL A 19 -12.82 28.44 9.05
N ASN A 20 -12.14 29.23 8.25
CA ASN A 20 -10.76 28.99 7.83
C ASN A 20 -9.89 30.02 8.54
N CYS A 21 -9.08 29.57 9.50
CA CYS A 21 -8.14 30.44 10.20
C CYS A 21 -6.84 30.50 9.38
N ARG A 22 -6.60 31.60 8.66
CA ARG A 22 -5.26 31.91 8.19
C ARG A 22 -4.52 32.58 9.34
N PHE A 23 -3.39 32.02 9.72
CA PHE A 23 -2.40 32.71 10.53
C PHE A 23 -1.77 33.83 9.68
N GLY A 24 -2.43 34.95 9.60
CA GLY A 24 -1.81 36.19 9.17
C GLY A 24 -0.93 36.67 10.33
N ASP A 25 0.26 37.14 10.03
CA ASP A 25 1.29 37.67 10.90
C ASP A 25 1.03 37.56 12.40
N ILE A 26 1.65 36.54 13.03
CA ILE A 26 1.69 36.42 14.49
C ILE A 26 2.50 37.61 15.00
N ASN A 27 1.83 38.67 15.38
CA ASN A 27 2.45 39.80 16.01
C ASN A 27 2.64 39.50 17.50
N LEU A 28 3.80 38.94 17.86
CA LEU A 28 4.19 38.73 19.25
C LEU A 28 4.43 40.09 19.89
N MET A 29 3.38 40.76 20.29
CA MET A 29 3.47 41.98 21.07
C MET A 29 3.88 41.64 22.50
N GLY A 30 5.19 41.62 22.79
CA GLY A 30 5.82 41.64 24.12
C GLY A 30 5.21 40.68 25.16
N ILE A 31 6.04 40.15 26.02
CA ILE A 31 5.89 39.05 26.97
C ILE A 31 4.56 39.02 27.83
N ASN A 32 3.65 39.95 27.67
CA ASN A 32 2.41 40.04 28.46
C ASN A 32 1.13 40.50 27.70
N ARG A 33 1.12 40.49 26.35
CA ARG A 33 -0.02 41.13 25.63
C ARG A 33 -0.82 40.26 24.68
N GLY A 34 -0.65 38.94 24.70
CA GLY A 34 -1.50 38.03 23.91
C GLY A 34 -1.18 38.01 22.42
N ILE A 35 -1.82 37.10 21.71
CA ILE A 35 -1.72 36.91 20.27
C ILE A 35 -3.02 37.37 19.62
N SER A 36 -2.93 38.17 18.55
CA SER A 36 -4.09 38.49 17.71
C SER A 36 -4.07 37.60 16.47
N LEU A 37 -5.16 36.89 16.24
CA LEU A 37 -5.35 36.01 15.09
C LEU A 37 -6.47 36.55 14.22
N TRP A 38 -6.26 36.52 12.90
CA TRP A 38 -7.30 36.81 11.94
C TRP A 38 -8.06 35.53 11.58
N ALA A 39 -9.35 35.49 11.85
CA ALA A 39 -10.24 34.41 11.46
C ALA A 39 -11.11 34.83 10.29
N GLU A 40 -11.07 34.07 9.18
CA GLU A 40 -11.94 34.25 8.03
C GLU A 40 -13.12 33.27 8.12
N LEU A 41 -14.32 33.80 7.99
CA LEU A 41 -15.58 33.05 8.04
C LEU A 41 -16.10 32.86 6.61
N PHE A 42 -16.35 31.61 6.21
CA PHE A 42 -16.89 31.28 4.89
C PHE A 42 -18.31 30.73 4.99
N ASN A 43 -19.15 31.01 3.99
CA ASN A 43 -20.47 30.42 3.88
C ASN A 43 -20.41 28.97 3.36
N ALA A 44 -21.56 28.28 3.33
CA ALA A 44 -21.68 26.90 2.88
C ALA A 44 -21.16 26.66 1.44
N ASN A 45 -21.09 27.69 0.63
CA ASN A 45 -20.63 27.62 -0.77
C ASN A 45 -19.12 27.99 -0.92
N GLY A 46 -18.41 28.17 0.20
CA GLY A 46 -16.99 28.55 0.21
C GLY A 46 -16.69 30.02 -0.08
N GLY A 47 -17.72 30.88 -0.14
CA GLY A 47 -17.54 32.33 -0.26
C GLY A 47 -17.19 32.97 1.10
N LEU A 48 -16.25 33.93 1.10
CA LEU A 48 -15.92 34.70 2.29
C LEU A 48 -17.16 35.44 2.78
N PHE A 49 -17.53 35.22 4.03
CA PHE A 49 -18.71 35.83 4.65
C PHE A 49 -18.34 37.00 5.55
N ASP A 50 -17.30 36.81 6.37
CA ASP A 50 -16.80 37.81 7.34
C ASP A 50 -15.39 37.47 7.75
N GLY A 51 -14.72 38.39 8.41
CA GLY A 51 -13.42 38.19 9.03
C GLY A 51 -13.37 38.93 10.37
N CYS A 52 -12.78 38.32 11.35
CA CYS A 52 -12.62 38.95 12.67
C CYS A 52 -11.25 38.71 13.27
N TYR A 53 -10.81 39.64 14.09
CA TYR A 53 -9.63 39.42 14.93
C TYR A 53 -10.06 38.75 16.23
N VAL A 54 -9.40 37.66 16.56
CA VAL A 54 -9.51 37.00 17.85
C VAL A 54 -8.25 37.27 18.65
N GLN A 55 -8.38 37.91 19.77
CA GLN A 55 -7.23 38.19 20.65
C GLN A 55 -7.21 37.14 21.77
N ILE A 56 -6.07 36.44 21.87
CA ILE A 56 -5.79 35.53 22.99
C ILE A 56 -5.03 36.37 24.02
N ASP A 57 -5.66 36.61 25.17
CA ASP A 57 -5.07 37.46 26.23
C ASP A 57 -4.06 36.69 27.11
N GLY A 58 -3.36 37.41 27.96
CA GLY A 58 -2.31 36.86 28.82
C GLY A 58 -2.78 35.75 29.76
N ALA A 59 -4.06 35.73 30.14
CA ALA A 59 -4.62 34.71 31.04
C ALA A 59 -4.84 33.39 30.29
N GLU A 60 -5.29 33.45 29.02
CA GLU A 60 -5.45 32.26 28.17
C GLU A 60 -4.09 31.72 27.73
N TRP A 61 -3.11 32.61 27.50
CA TRP A 61 -1.74 32.21 27.16
C TRP A 61 -1.07 31.46 28.32
N THR A 62 -1.30 31.87 29.57
CA THR A 62 -0.73 31.13 30.72
C THR A 62 -1.36 29.75 30.93
N GLN A 63 -2.50 29.46 30.31
CA GLN A 63 -3.16 28.18 30.34
C GLN A 63 -2.77 27.31 29.12
N TRP A 64 -1.91 27.81 28.23
CA TRP A 64 -1.46 27.06 27.05
C TRP A 64 -0.67 25.84 27.47
N PRO A 65 -1.09 24.64 27.06
CA PRO A 65 -0.38 23.41 27.42
C PRO A 65 1.03 23.41 26.83
N ALA A 66 2.03 23.09 27.64
CA ALA A 66 3.41 22.98 27.16
C ALA A 66 3.62 21.66 26.43
N GLY A 67 4.37 21.70 25.33
CA GLY A 67 4.82 20.50 24.61
C GLY A 67 3.82 19.90 23.64
N LEU A 68 2.81 20.66 23.21
CA LEU A 68 1.90 20.25 22.15
C LEU A 68 2.64 20.11 20.80
N THR A 69 2.17 19.21 19.97
CA THR A 69 2.56 19.14 18.56
C THR A 69 1.93 20.31 17.78
N PRO A 70 2.44 20.69 16.60
CA PRO A 70 1.84 21.74 15.78
C PRO A 70 0.35 21.51 15.44
N GLU A 71 -0.09 20.24 15.37
CA GLU A 71 -1.49 19.90 15.16
C GLU A 71 -2.33 20.16 16.40
N GLU A 72 -1.85 19.76 17.59
CA GLU A 72 -2.52 20.01 18.88
C GLU A 72 -2.57 21.48 19.21
N ASP A 73 -1.51 22.25 18.92
CA ASP A 73 -1.49 23.71 19.03
C ASP A 73 -2.59 24.34 18.15
N SER A 74 -2.73 23.88 16.92
CA SER A 74 -3.76 24.35 15.99
C SER A 74 -5.17 24.03 16.51
N GLU A 75 -5.39 22.84 17.08
CA GLU A 75 -6.68 22.47 17.67
C GLU A 75 -7.01 23.30 18.91
N TYR A 76 -6.02 23.59 19.75
CA TYR A 76 -6.21 24.42 20.93
C TYR A 76 -6.60 25.85 20.57
N VAL A 77 -5.89 26.46 19.60
CA VAL A 77 -6.22 27.80 19.06
C VAL A 77 -7.63 27.83 18.49
N ASN A 78 -7.98 26.83 17.69
CA ASN A 78 -9.30 26.72 17.10
C ASN A 78 -10.41 26.62 18.18
N ALA A 79 -10.17 25.89 19.26
CA ALA A 79 -11.13 25.79 20.38
C ALA A 79 -11.35 27.13 21.04
N ILE A 80 -10.31 27.95 21.26
CA ILE A 80 -10.43 29.30 21.83
C ILE A 80 -11.22 30.20 20.88
N ILE A 81 -10.91 30.20 19.57
CA ILE A 81 -11.62 31.01 18.57
C ILE A 81 -13.11 30.67 18.55
N LEU A 82 -13.44 29.38 18.49
CA LEU A 82 -14.82 28.93 18.50
C LEU A 82 -15.57 29.39 19.76
N LYS A 83 -14.94 29.23 20.94
CA LYS A 83 -15.52 29.67 22.23
C LYS A 83 -15.80 31.18 22.25
N ARG A 84 -14.86 32.00 21.75
CA ARG A 84 -15.02 33.47 21.71
C ARG A 84 -16.09 33.93 20.74
N LEU A 85 -16.23 33.22 19.61
CA LEU A 85 -17.27 33.52 18.61
C LEU A 85 -18.63 32.95 18.99
N GLY A 86 -18.75 32.21 20.10
CA GLY A 86 -19.97 31.52 20.50
C GLY A 86 -20.36 30.40 19.54
N LEU A 87 -19.39 29.87 18.80
CA LEU A 87 -19.57 28.82 17.80
C LEU A 87 -19.14 27.46 18.37
N GLN A 88 -19.68 26.40 17.80
CA GLN A 88 -19.30 25.04 18.18
C GLN A 88 -18.78 24.30 16.96
N LYS A 89 -17.76 23.45 17.13
CA LYS A 89 -17.28 22.57 16.07
C LYS A 89 -18.39 21.61 15.66
N ARG A 90 -18.65 21.51 14.37
CA ARG A 90 -19.71 20.63 13.86
C ARG A 90 -19.38 19.19 14.17
N LEU A 91 -20.24 18.54 14.92
CA LEU A 91 -20.15 17.11 15.19
C LEU A 91 -20.36 16.32 13.91
N LYS A 92 -19.52 15.33 13.64
CA LYS A 92 -19.56 14.51 12.42
C LYS A 92 -19.17 13.08 12.73
N ALA A 93 -20.01 12.14 12.31
CA ALA A 93 -19.64 10.72 12.34
C ALA A 93 -18.36 10.45 11.53
N PRO A 94 -17.62 9.39 11.84
CA PRO A 94 -16.43 9.04 11.07
C PRO A 94 -16.78 8.74 9.60
N TYR A 95 -15.87 9.07 8.71
CA TYR A 95 -15.93 8.67 7.30
C TYR A 95 -14.52 8.38 6.80
N PHE A 96 -14.38 7.41 5.89
CA PHE A 96 -13.08 7.07 5.34
C PHE A 96 -12.60 8.14 4.36
N THR A 97 -11.35 8.56 4.53
CA THR A 97 -10.58 9.29 3.53
C THR A 97 -9.70 8.35 2.72
N SER A 98 -9.36 7.18 3.29
CA SER A 98 -8.74 6.06 2.61
C SER A 98 -9.30 4.75 3.16
N TYR A 99 -9.87 3.92 2.30
CA TYR A 99 -10.39 2.60 2.67
C TYR A 99 -9.27 1.57 2.74
N PRO A 100 -9.44 0.49 3.53
CA PRO A 100 -8.58 -0.68 3.43
C PRO A 100 -8.58 -1.24 2.01
N ASN A 101 -7.40 -1.64 1.50
CA ASN A 101 -7.22 -2.15 0.15
C ASN A 101 -7.16 -3.69 0.14
N SER A 102 -7.84 -4.31 -0.82
CA SER A 102 -7.74 -5.76 -1.07
C SER A 102 -6.34 -6.14 -1.53
N GLN A 103 -5.88 -7.32 -1.12
CA GLN A 103 -4.54 -7.83 -1.38
C GLN A 103 -4.57 -9.25 -1.93
N TYR A 104 -3.67 -9.52 -2.88
CA TYR A 104 -3.44 -10.82 -3.50
C TYR A 104 -1.97 -11.15 -3.32
N VAL A 105 -1.66 -12.05 -2.43
CA VAL A 105 -0.28 -12.32 -2.03
C VAL A 105 0.03 -13.81 -2.06
N VAL A 106 1.30 -14.14 -2.21
CA VAL A 106 1.75 -15.53 -2.10
C VAL A 106 1.78 -15.94 -0.62
N GLN A 107 1.53 -17.21 -0.36
CA GLN A 107 1.67 -17.81 0.97
C GLN A 107 3.00 -17.40 1.64
N ASP A 108 3.03 -17.30 2.96
CA ASP A 108 4.14 -16.86 3.82
C ASP A 108 4.51 -15.36 3.66
N SER A 109 3.80 -14.58 2.85
CA SER A 109 3.97 -13.12 2.80
C SER A 109 3.47 -12.46 4.09
N ASN A 110 3.91 -11.22 4.32
CA ASN A 110 3.33 -10.36 5.34
C ASN A 110 2.31 -9.42 4.69
N VAL A 111 1.19 -9.21 5.36
CA VAL A 111 0.06 -8.39 4.91
C VAL A 111 -0.23 -7.33 5.95
N THR A 112 -0.52 -6.11 5.51
CA THR A 112 -0.95 -5.03 6.39
C THR A 112 -2.16 -4.33 5.78
N PHE A 113 -3.26 -4.29 6.52
CA PHE A 113 -4.44 -3.50 6.20
C PHE A 113 -4.42 -2.20 6.99
N SER A 114 -4.85 -1.11 6.39
CA SER A 114 -4.99 0.18 7.05
C SER A 114 -6.17 0.95 6.50
N GLY A 115 -6.78 1.76 7.36
CA GLY A 115 -7.82 2.70 6.97
C GLY A 115 -7.55 4.07 7.57
N VAL A 116 -7.80 5.12 6.80
CA VAL A 116 -7.70 6.51 7.29
C VAL A 116 -9.08 7.10 7.34
N VAL A 117 -9.44 7.63 8.49
CA VAL A 117 -10.76 8.23 8.71
C VAL A 117 -10.63 9.69 9.15
N ASN A 118 -11.69 10.44 8.91
CA ASN A 118 -11.89 11.77 9.45
C ASN A 118 -13.32 11.86 10.06
N GLY A 119 -13.54 12.84 10.91
CA GLY A 119 -14.79 13.06 11.63
C GLY A 119 -14.55 13.96 12.83
N TYR A 120 -15.58 14.24 13.59
CA TYR A 120 -15.42 15.00 14.84
C TYR A 120 -16.49 14.57 15.87
N PRO A 121 -16.13 14.21 17.12
CA PRO A 121 -14.77 14.23 17.69
C PRO A 121 -13.79 13.29 17.02
N LYS A 122 -12.48 13.54 17.17
CA LYS A 122 -11.38 12.71 16.62
C LYS A 122 -11.03 11.51 17.51
N GLU A 123 -11.72 11.36 18.63
CA GLU A 123 -11.59 10.19 19.51
C GLU A 123 -12.28 9.00 18.84
N PHE A 124 -11.53 8.33 17.94
CA PHE A 124 -12.03 7.18 17.22
C PHE A 124 -11.71 5.88 17.97
N THR A 125 -12.69 4.97 17.97
CA THR A 125 -12.50 3.58 18.36
C THR A 125 -12.48 2.73 17.08
N TYR A 126 -11.57 1.75 17.03
CA TYR A 126 -11.36 0.87 15.88
C TYR A 126 -11.59 -0.56 16.30
N GLN A 127 -12.12 -1.37 15.40
CA GLN A 127 -12.21 -2.81 15.58
C GLN A 127 -12.16 -3.50 14.22
N TRP A 128 -11.24 -4.46 14.09
CA TRP A 128 -11.16 -5.33 12.92
C TRP A 128 -11.94 -6.61 13.11
N TYR A 129 -12.50 -7.09 12.00
CA TYR A 129 -13.24 -8.34 11.89
C TYR A 129 -12.69 -9.14 10.71
N LYS A 130 -12.76 -10.47 10.79
CA LYS A 130 -12.53 -11.40 9.69
C LYS A 130 -13.78 -12.23 9.46
N ASP A 131 -14.33 -12.21 8.24
CA ASP A 131 -15.52 -12.97 7.86
C ASP A 131 -16.66 -12.79 8.89
N SER A 132 -16.90 -11.55 9.29
CA SER A 132 -17.86 -11.11 10.32
C SER A 132 -17.53 -11.50 11.77
N ASN A 133 -16.43 -12.21 12.02
CA ASN A 133 -15.99 -12.53 13.38
C ASN A 133 -15.00 -11.48 13.88
N ILE A 134 -15.17 -11.07 15.14
CA ILE A 134 -14.26 -10.12 15.77
C ILE A 134 -12.84 -10.69 15.82
N ILE A 135 -11.85 -9.86 15.52
CA ILE A 135 -10.45 -10.18 15.76
C ILE A 135 -10.07 -9.59 17.12
N PRO A 136 -9.81 -10.42 18.14
CA PRO A 136 -9.46 -9.92 19.47
C PRO A 136 -8.25 -8.98 19.41
N ASP A 137 -8.27 -7.91 20.23
CA ASP A 137 -7.18 -6.94 20.38
C ASP A 137 -6.80 -6.15 19.11
N ALA A 138 -7.50 -6.35 17.99
CA ALA A 138 -7.27 -5.62 16.75
C ALA A 138 -8.04 -4.28 16.78
N THR A 139 -7.60 -3.35 17.64
CA THR A 139 -8.27 -2.08 17.95
C THR A 139 -7.52 -0.85 17.40
N GLY A 140 -6.59 -1.04 16.47
CA GLY A 140 -5.90 0.04 15.76
C GLY A 140 -6.48 0.33 14.38
N ASN A 141 -6.08 1.43 13.78
CA ASN A 141 -6.37 1.75 12.38
C ASN A 141 -5.57 0.91 11.37
N VAL A 142 -4.63 0.10 11.88
CA VAL A 142 -3.78 -0.82 11.12
C VAL A 142 -3.91 -2.23 11.69
N TYR A 143 -3.99 -3.23 10.82
CA TYR A 143 -3.97 -4.64 11.18
C TYR A 143 -2.97 -5.39 10.30
N SER A 144 -2.02 -6.10 10.92
CA SER A 144 -0.97 -6.84 10.22
C SER A 144 -1.04 -8.34 10.51
N ILE A 145 -0.75 -9.13 9.49
CA ILE A 145 -0.67 -10.59 9.56
C ILE A 145 0.68 -11.00 8.99
N ASN A 146 1.46 -11.71 9.77
CA ASN A 146 2.75 -12.24 9.33
C ASN A 146 2.59 -13.69 8.86
N ASN A 147 3.37 -14.08 7.83
CA ASN A 147 3.41 -15.43 7.30
C ASN A 147 2.03 -15.99 6.95
N VAL A 148 1.29 -15.27 6.09
CA VAL A 148 -0.09 -15.64 5.74
C VAL A 148 -0.17 -17.03 5.13
N SER A 149 -1.22 -17.75 5.51
CA SER A 149 -1.58 -19.07 4.99
C SER A 149 -3.01 -19.04 4.43
N ASN A 150 -3.44 -20.12 3.79
CA ASN A 150 -4.80 -20.23 3.23
C ASN A 150 -5.92 -19.93 4.24
N ASN A 151 -5.68 -20.19 5.54
CA ASN A 151 -6.63 -19.89 6.61
C ASN A 151 -6.84 -18.38 6.83
N ASN A 152 -5.95 -17.54 6.31
CA ASN A 152 -6.07 -16.10 6.38
C ASN A 152 -6.87 -15.49 5.21
N THR A 153 -7.18 -16.27 4.18
CA THR A 153 -8.08 -15.82 3.10
C THR A 153 -9.44 -15.41 3.67
N GLY A 154 -10.01 -14.30 3.21
CA GLY A 154 -11.30 -13.84 3.68
C GLY A 154 -11.49 -12.33 3.57
N ILE A 155 -12.62 -11.86 4.09
CA ILE A 155 -12.97 -10.44 4.14
C ILE A 155 -12.53 -9.86 5.48
N TYR A 156 -11.71 -8.82 5.43
CA TYR A 156 -11.29 -8.03 6.59
C TYR A 156 -12.07 -6.73 6.60
N LEU A 157 -12.79 -6.47 7.68
CA LEU A 157 -13.62 -5.28 7.84
C LEU A 157 -13.10 -4.47 9.01
N LEU A 158 -12.86 -3.18 8.77
CA LEU A 158 -12.56 -2.19 9.79
C LEU A 158 -13.83 -1.43 10.11
N ASN A 159 -14.27 -1.52 11.35
CA ASN A 159 -15.31 -0.65 11.91
C ASN A 159 -14.67 0.46 12.72
N VAL A 160 -15.10 1.70 12.48
CA VAL A 160 -14.59 2.88 13.18
C VAL A 160 -15.78 3.67 13.72
N SER A 161 -15.71 4.07 14.97
CA SER A 161 -16.78 4.87 15.60
C SER A 161 -16.24 6.03 16.40
N ASN A 162 -17.07 7.06 16.56
CA ASN A 162 -16.95 8.12 17.54
C ASN A 162 -18.32 8.34 18.21
N SER A 163 -18.47 9.37 19.04
CA SER A 163 -19.74 9.67 19.72
C SER A 163 -20.90 10.03 18.76
N GLN A 164 -20.65 10.25 17.48
CA GLN A 164 -21.65 10.66 16.49
C GLN A 164 -22.10 9.52 15.58
N GLY A 165 -21.44 8.36 15.63
CA GLY A 165 -21.81 7.19 14.84
C GLY A 165 -20.64 6.33 14.47
N SER A 166 -20.84 5.47 13.47
CA SER A 166 -19.81 4.54 12.97
C SER A 166 -19.81 4.46 11.46
N VAL A 167 -18.67 4.00 10.94
CA VAL A 167 -18.46 3.66 9.51
C VAL A 167 -17.65 2.38 9.40
N SER A 168 -17.92 1.59 8.37
CA SER A 168 -17.16 0.37 8.09
C SER A 168 -16.56 0.40 6.70
N GLY A 169 -15.35 -0.14 6.57
CA GLY A 169 -14.65 -0.36 5.30
C GLY A 169 -14.08 -1.76 5.26
N SER A 170 -14.13 -2.41 4.11
CA SER A 170 -13.66 -3.79 3.97
C SER A 170 -12.63 -3.95 2.87
N ALA A 171 -11.79 -4.98 3.03
CA ALA A 171 -10.81 -5.43 2.06
C ALA A 171 -10.83 -6.95 1.99
N PHE A 172 -10.51 -7.51 0.83
CA PHE A 172 -10.40 -8.96 0.63
C PHE A 172 -8.93 -9.36 0.61
N LEU A 173 -8.60 -10.45 1.30
CA LEU A 173 -7.30 -11.12 1.23
C LEU A 173 -7.44 -12.42 0.47
N SER A 174 -6.69 -12.56 -0.61
CA SER A 174 -6.54 -13.82 -1.35
C SER A 174 -5.10 -14.30 -1.27
N ILE A 175 -4.93 -15.57 -0.94
CA ILE A 175 -3.62 -16.21 -0.81
C ILE A 175 -3.41 -17.12 -2.02
N ILE A 176 -2.29 -16.94 -2.69
CA ILE A 176 -1.82 -17.84 -3.75
C ILE A 176 -0.97 -18.93 -3.07
N PRO A 177 -1.43 -20.19 -3.05
CA PRO A 177 -0.69 -21.27 -2.42
C PRO A 177 0.59 -21.57 -3.18
N PHE A 178 1.55 -22.16 -2.49
CA PHE A 178 2.74 -22.67 -3.16
C PHE A 178 2.38 -23.80 -4.13
N ALA A 179 3.08 -23.82 -5.26
CA ALA A 179 2.96 -24.85 -6.29
C ALA A 179 4.35 -25.31 -6.76
N ALA A 180 4.55 -26.61 -6.83
CA ALA A 180 5.75 -27.17 -7.43
C ALA A 180 5.87 -26.76 -8.90
N PRO A 181 7.08 -26.72 -9.47
CA PRO A 181 7.27 -26.41 -10.87
C PRO A 181 6.59 -27.44 -11.78
N ASN A 182 5.99 -26.96 -12.87
CA ASN A 182 5.46 -27.77 -13.94
C ASN A 182 5.93 -27.22 -15.28
N ILE A 183 6.47 -28.09 -16.15
CA ILE A 183 6.92 -27.72 -17.50
C ILE A 183 5.76 -27.93 -18.47
N SER A 184 5.27 -26.82 -19.07
CA SER A 184 4.19 -26.83 -20.05
C SER A 184 4.70 -26.93 -21.50
N VAL A 185 5.93 -26.48 -21.77
CA VAL A 185 6.61 -26.64 -23.08
C VAL A 185 7.98 -27.25 -22.84
N GLN A 186 8.19 -28.40 -23.47
CA GLN A 186 9.46 -29.14 -23.41
C GLN A 186 10.45 -28.58 -24.42
N PRO A 187 11.77 -28.72 -24.20
CA PRO A 187 12.76 -28.36 -25.20
C PRO A 187 12.69 -29.31 -26.39
N ASN A 188 12.90 -28.77 -27.57
CA ASN A 188 12.89 -29.53 -28.85
C ASN A 188 14.28 -29.92 -29.31
N ASN A 189 14.38 -31.05 -30.02
CA ASN A 189 15.58 -31.40 -30.78
C ASN A 189 15.87 -30.32 -31.82
N ILE A 190 17.15 -29.96 -31.96
CA ILE A 190 17.59 -29.02 -32.97
C ILE A 190 18.80 -29.58 -33.72
N SER A 191 18.92 -29.25 -35.03
CA SER A 191 20.07 -29.57 -35.85
C SER A 191 20.61 -28.26 -36.41
N LEU A 192 21.89 -28.00 -36.19
CA LEU A 192 22.57 -26.77 -36.60
C LEU A 192 23.84 -27.09 -37.34
N ALA A 193 24.20 -26.29 -38.35
CA ALA A 193 25.53 -26.38 -38.93
C ALA A 193 26.57 -25.72 -37.98
N SER A 194 27.81 -26.22 -38.01
CA SER A 194 28.91 -25.64 -37.25
C SER A 194 29.05 -24.13 -37.55
N GLY A 195 29.22 -23.32 -36.53
CA GLY A 195 29.32 -21.87 -36.65
C GLY A 195 27.98 -21.12 -36.51
N TYR A 196 26.84 -21.82 -36.53
CA TYR A 196 25.53 -21.18 -36.48
C TYR A 196 25.08 -20.92 -35.05
N PHE A 197 24.08 -20.05 -34.96
CA PHE A 197 23.32 -19.70 -33.73
C PHE A 197 22.11 -20.60 -33.62
N GLY A 198 21.72 -20.89 -32.37
CA GLY A 198 20.45 -21.54 -32.04
C GLY A 198 20.10 -21.39 -30.60
N GLN A 199 18.90 -21.84 -30.25
CA GLN A 199 18.47 -21.87 -28.86
C GLN A 199 17.52 -23.04 -28.56
N MET A 200 17.55 -23.52 -27.33
CA MET A 200 16.52 -24.36 -26.73
C MET A 200 15.83 -23.58 -25.66
N TYR A 201 14.56 -23.86 -25.43
CA TYR A 201 13.79 -23.20 -24.37
C TYR A 201 12.75 -24.11 -23.75
N VAL A 202 12.29 -23.78 -22.56
CA VAL A 202 11.16 -24.39 -21.87
C VAL A 202 10.20 -23.30 -21.42
N VAL A 203 8.93 -23.68 -21.25
CA VAL A 203 7.96 -22.86 -20.50
C VAL A 203 7.58 -23.64 -19.28
N ALA A 204 7.78 -23.03 -18.12
CA ALA A 204 7.42 -23.62 -16.84
C ALA A 204 6.72 -22.59 -15.95
N ASN A 205 5.87 -23.08 -15.06
CA ASN A 205 5.21 -22.32 -14.02
C ASN A 205 5.47 -22.96 -12.67
N GLY A 206 5.18 -22.21 -11.60
CA GLY A 206 5.32 -22.63 -10.22
C GLY A 206 5.16 -21.42 -9.29
N VAL A 207 4.92 -21.68 -8.02
CA VAL A 207 4.83 -20.64 -7.00
C VAL A 207 5.67 -21.05 -5.79
N PRO A 208 6.70 -20.28 -5.44
CA PRO A 208 7.31 -19.13 -6.13
C PRO A 208 7.77 -19.45 -7.55
N THR A 209 8.05 -18.38 -8.34
CA THR A 209 8.64 -18.51 -9.70
C THR A 209 9.86 -19.44 -9.67
N PRO A 210 9.94 -20.43 -10.57
CA PRO A 210 11.02 -21.39 -10.55
C PRO A 210 12.35 -20.83 -11.04
N ASP A 211 13.43 -21.41 -10.55
CA ASP A 211 14.78 -21.31 -11.08
C ASP A 211 15.03 -22.42 -12.10
N TYR A 212 16.01 -22.22 -13.00
CA TYR A 212 16.37 -23.13 -14.08
C TYR A 212 17.84 -23.54 -13.96
N GLN A 213 18.16 -24.78 -14.35
CA GLN A 213 19.52 -25.26 -14.51
C GLN A 213 19.61 -26.20 -15.71
N TRP A 214 20.14 -25.71 -16.82
CA TRP A 214 20.42 -26.55 -18.01
C TRP A 214 21.60 -27.47 -17.77
N ARG A 215 21.50 -28.65 -18.34
CA ARG A 215 22.54 -29.65 -18.30
C ARG A 215 22.82 -30.16 -19.73
N LYS A 216 24.05 -30.54 -19.97
CA LYS A 216 24.45 -31.29 -21.17
C LYS A 216 24.92 -32.67 -20.73
N ASP A 217 24.35 -33.72 -21.28
CA ASP A 217 24.68 -35.11 -20.97
C ASP A 217 24.66 -35.37 -19.43
N GLY A 218 23.71 -34.75 -18.73
CA GLY A 218 23.55 -34.84 -17.28
C GLY A 218 24.45 -33.92 -16.45
N VAL A 219 25.35 -33.15 -17.05
CA VAL A 219 26.27 -32.25 -16.35
C VAL A 219 25.76 -30.80 -16.40
N ASN A 220 25.74 -30.15 -15.28
CA ASN A 220 25.28 -28.75 -15.16
C ASN A 220 26.12 -27.80 -16.00
N ILE A 221 25.45 -26.91 -16.75
CA ILE A 221 26.07 -25.84 -17.51
C ILE A 221 26.02 -24.57 -16.66
N VAL A 222 27.16 -24.01 -16.27
CA VAL A 222 27.29 -22.88 -15.37
C VAL A 222 26.44 -21.68 -15.79
N SER A 223 26.37 -21.36 -17.07
CA SER A 223 25.56 -20.25 -17.61
C SER A 223 24.10 -20.62 -17.91
N GLY A 224 23.73 -21.87 -17.70
CA GLY A 224 22.41 -22.42 -18.08
C GLY A 224 21.34 -22.18 -17.00
N ILE A 225 21.11 -20.93 -16.58
CA ILE A 225 20.23 -20.56 -15.46
C ILE A 225 18.95 -19.82 -15.87
N TYR A 226 18.64 -19.80 -17.16
CA TYR A 226 17.44 -19.12 -17.68
C TYR A 226 16.47 -20.14 -18.31
N SER A 227 15.24 -19.71 -18.61
CA SER A 227 14.25 -20.53 -19.30
C SER A 227 14.66 -20.91 -20.75
N SER A 228 15.68 -20.28 -21.29
CA SER A 228 16.25 -20.60 -22.56
C SER A 228 17.77 -20.76 -22.48
N PHE A 229 18.33 -21.68 -23.29
CA PHE A 229 19.76 -21.84 -23.45
C PHE A 229 20.15 -21.51 -24.89
N VAL A 230 21.07 -20.57 -25.02
CA VAL A 230 21.50 -20.01 -26.31
C VAL A 230 22.86 -20.60 -26.72
N PHE A 231 22.93 -21.05 -27.94
CA PHE A 231 24.14 -21.55 -28.59
C PHE A 231 24.68 -20.46 -29.53
N ASN A 232 25.83 -19.89 -29.20
CA ASN A 232 26.51 -18.95 -30.06
C ASN A 232 27.67 -19.68 -30.74
N ASN A 233 27.71 -19.68 -32.08
CA ASN A 233 28.81 -20.30 -32.85
C ASN A 233 29.01 -21.80 -32.48
N VAL A 234 27.96 -22.63 -32.64
CA VAL A 234 27.99 -24.04 -32.25
C VAL A 234 29.14 -24.78 -32.93
N GLN A 235 29.76 -25.68 -32.18
CA GLN A 235 30.86 -26.55 -32.69
C GLN A 235 30.44 -28.01 -32.46
N PRO A 236 31.08 -29.00 -33.17
CA PRO A 236 30.73 -30.41 -33.06
C PRO A 236 30.68 -30.93 -31.61
N GLU A 237 31.55 -30.45 -30.75
CA GLU A 237 31.61 -30.79 -29.33
C GLU A 237 30.40 -30.29 -28.53
N ASN A 238 29.59 -29.40 -29.08
CA ASN A 238 28.35 -28.99 -28.48
C ASN A 238 27.21 -30.01 -28.68
N SER A 239 27.37 -30.95 -29.64
CA SER A 239 26.41 -32.04 -29.82
C SER A 239 26.21 -32.82 -28.51
N GLY A 240 24.98 -33.21 -28.22
CA GLY A 240 24.66 -33.94 -27.01
C GLY A 240 23.21 -33.80 -26.63
N ILE A 241 22.85 -34.41 -25.52
CA ILE A 241 21.50 -34.33 -24.95
C ILE A 241 21.45 -33.19 -23.93
N TYR A 242 20.53 -32.28 -24.13
CA TYR A 242 20.28 -31.15 -23.23
C TYR A 242 18.96 -31.33 -22.51
N ASP A 243 18.95 -31.14 -21.20
CA ASP A 243 17.78 -31.06 -20.39
C ASP A 243 17.87 -29.87 -19.43
N VAL A 244 16.77 -29.52 -18.77
CA VAL A 244 16.75 -28.46 -17.76
C VAL A 244 16.04 -28.95 -16.50
N VAL A 245 16.66 -28.74 -15.35
CA VAL A 245 16.04 -28.88 -14.04
C VAL A 245 15.39 -27.55 -13.70
N VAL A 246 14.09 -27.60 -13.46
CA VAL A 246 13.27 -26.44 -13.04
C VAL A 246 12.88 -26.66 -11.59
N SER A 247 13.22 -25.73 -10.71
CA SER A 247 13.06 -25.91 -9.26
C SER A 247 12.55 -24.66 -8.54
N ASN A 248 11.80 -24.86 -7.49
CA ASN A 248 11.51 -23.85 -6.49
C ASN A 248 11.54 -24.48 -5.09
N LYS A 249 11.18 -23.73 -4.03
CA LYS A 249 11.19 -24.24 -2.66
C LYS A 249 10.23 -25.41 -2.39
N VAL A 250 9.29 -25.69 -3.32
CA VAL A 250 8.29 -26.76 -3.17
C VAL A 250 8.79 -28.06 -3.78
N GLY A 251 9.59 -27.98 -4.83
CA GLY A 251 10.13 -29.17 -5.50
C GLY A 251 10.84 -28.83 -6.79
N SER A 252 11.12 -29.87 -7.56
CA SER A 252 11.77 -29.76 -8.86
C SER A 252 11.19 -30.74 -9.88
N VAL A 253 11.29 -30.38 -11.14
CA VAL A 253 10.97 -31.23 -12.30
C VAL A 253 12.06 -31.10 -13.33
N THR A 254 12.41 -32.20 -14.00
CA THR A 254 13.37 -32.21 -15.08
C THR A 254 12.64 -32.36 -16.43
N SER A 255 13.03 -31.58 -17.42
CA SER A 255 12.49 -31.71 -18.78
C SER A 255 12.82 -33.04 -19.41
N SER A 256 12.15 -33.38 -20.52
CA SER A 256 12.65 -34.37 -21.48
C SER A 256 14.01 -33.92 -22.02
N GLY A 257 14.84 -34.88 -22.37
CA GLY A 257 16.10 -34.61 -23.08
C GLY A 257 15.82 -34.16 -24.52
N ALA A 258 16.52 -33.11 -24.97
CA ALA A 258 16.51 -32.60 -26.32
C ALA A 258 17.89 -32.80 -26.97
N LEU A 259 17.92 -33.39 -28.14
CA LEU A 259 19.17 -33.64 -28.87
C LEU A 259 19.59 -32.41 -29.67
N LEU A 260 20.79 -31.91 -29.40
CA LEU A 260 21.51 -31.02 -30.33
C LEU A 260 22.38 -31.85 -31.25
N THR A 261 22.16 -31.76 -32.56
CA THR A 261 23.03 -32.31 -33.57
C THR A 261 23.76 -31.16 -34.27
N VAL A 262 25.09 -31.19 -34.25
CA VAL A 262 25.91 -30.22 -34.99
C VAL A 262 26.52 -30.92 -36.22
N THR A 263 26.13 -30.42 -37.40
CA THR A 263 26.66 -30.95 -38.68
C THR A 263 27.86 -30.13 -39.12
N THR A 264 28.93 -30.81 -39.45
CA THR A 264 30.06 -30.19 -40.16
C THR A 264 29.68 -30.02 -41.62
N GLY A 265 29.57 -28.77 -42.07
CA GLY A 265 29.37 -28.52 -43.51
C GLY A 265 30.53 -29.15 -44.31
N SER A 266 30.21 -30.03 -45.26
CA SER A 266 31.17 -30.39 -46.27
C SER A 266 31.51 -29.12 -47.07
N ARG A 267 32.74 -28.57 -46.91
CA ARG A 267 33.23 -27.64 -47.91
C ARG A 267 33.26 -28.43 -49.22
N MET A 268 32.38 -28.15 -50.17
CA MET A 268 32.66 -28.48 -51.56
C MET A 268 33.92 -27.69 -51.91
N MET A 269 35.01 -28.38 -52.08
CA MET A 269 36.17 -27.80 -52.72
C MET A 269 35.85 -27.78 -54.23
N ASP A 270 35.55 -26.56 -54.72
CA ASP A 270 35.61 -26.28 -56.15
C ASP A 270 37.06 -26.11 -56.56
#